data_000d73cbc47d0e31f4af4b61d48e3d12
#
_entry.id   000d73cbc47d0e31f4af4b61d48e3d12
#
_cell.length_a   1.000
_cell.length_b   1.000
_cell.length_c   1.000
_cell.angle_alpha   90.00
_cell.angle_beta   90.00
_cell.angle_gamma   90.00
#
_symmetry.space_group_name_H-M   'P 1'
#
loop_
_entity.id
_entity.type
_entity.pdbx_description
1 polymer ?
#
loop_
_entity_poly.entity_id
_entity_poly.type
_entity_poly.pdbx_seq_one_letter_code
_entity_poly.pdbx_strand_id
1 'polypeptide(L)'
;MPRIPPAFLLALSALGPALARAAVVAVTVTDEAGQPLPDAVVMLETTATPKPPVRPMPMVEVSQARRQFQPRVTVVTVGTPVNFPNFDTVRHHVYSFSPIKTFELKLYAGVPAQPVVFDKPGAAVLGCNIHDRMAAWVVVVDTPYHARTDARGQVQLDGVPPGSYRLRAWHAGVPAGKEPAPVALNVAVGDARAQLTLPAVPL
;
A
#
# COMPACT_ATOMS: atom_id res chain seq x y z
N MET A 1 46.93 -49.22 43.21
CA MET A 1 46.78 -47.96 42.43
C MET A 1 45.50 -48.06 41.64
N PRO A 2 44.42 -47.35 41.98
CA PRO A 2 43.18 -47.39 41.21
C PRO A 2 43.24 -46.42 40.02
N ARG A 3 42.85 -46.90 38.84
CA ARG A 3 42.77 -46.11 37.57
C ARG A 3 41.45 -45.36 37.55
N ILE A 4 41.51 -44.05 37.43
CA ILE A 4 40.37 -43.14 37.24
C ILE A 4 39.98 -43.19 35.74
N PRO A 5 38.70 -43.41 35.38
CA PRO A 5 38.26 -43.36 34.01
C PRO A 5 38.14 -41.88 33.49
N PRO A 6 38.34 -41.62 32.21
CA PRO A 6 38.21 -40.28 31.66
C PRO A 6 36.74 -39.84 31.60
N ALA A 7 36.45 -38.66 32.18
CA ALA A 7 35.15 -38.00 32.08
C ALA A 7 34.91 -37.51 30.63
N PHE A 8 33.89 -38.06 30.00
CA PHE A 8 33.37 -37.55 28.72
C PHE A 8 32.58 -36.26 28.98
N LEU A 9 33.11 -35.09 28.62
CA LEU A 9 32.35 -33.85 28.57
C LEU A 9 31.43 -33.90 27.34
N LEU A 10 30.13 -34.06 27.56
CA LEU A 10 29.13 -33.80 26.55
C LEU A 10 29.00 -32.26 26.35
N ALA A 11 29.49 -31.74 25.22
CA ALA A 11 29.23 -30.36 24.81
C ALA A 11 27.79 -30.24 24.33
N LEU A 12 26.93 -29.64 25.15
CA LEU A 12 25.55 -29.31 24.83
C LEU A 12 25.57 -28.06 23.91
N SER A 13 25.46 -28.27 22.60
CA SER A 13 25.32 -27.18 21.62
C SER A 13 23.94 -26.55 21.77
N ALA A 14 23.83 -25.43 22.45
CA ALA A 14 22.61 -24.61 22.49
C ALA A 14 22.37 -24.00 21.11
N LEU A 15 21.47 -24.58 20.32
CA LEU A 15 20.88 -23.87 19.16
C LEU A 15 19.98 -22.76 19.71
N GLY A 16 20.48 -21.53 19.74
CA GLY A 16 19.66 -20.36 20.00
C GLY A 16 18.60 -20.20 18.90
N PRO A 17 17.41 -19.63 19.22
CA PRO A 17 16.40 -19.37 18.20
C PRO A 17 16.99 -18.41 17.16
N ALA A 18 17.07 -18.85 15.91
CA ALA A 18 17.40 -17.99 14.79
C ALA A 18 16.29 -16.92 14.71
N LEU A 19 16.59 -15.68 15.04
CA LEU A 19 15.71 -14.54 14.82
C LEU A 19 15.43 -14.47 13.31
N ALA A 20 14.21 -14.82 12.91
CA ALA A 20 13.78 -14.71 11.51
C ALA A 20 13.90 -13.23 11.10
N ARG A 21 14.93 -12.93 10.31
CA ARG A 21 15.12 -11.58 9.77
C ARG A 21 13.98 -11.29 8.81
N ALA A 22 13.28 -10.17 9.03
CA ALA A 22 12.27 -9.69 8.12
C ALA A 22 12.90 -9.38 6.75
N ALA A 23 12.22 -9.79 5.69
CA ALA A 23 12.67 -9.65 4.31
C ALA A 23 12.28 -8.29 3.73
N VAL A 24 13.02 -7.86 2.71
CA VAL A 24 12.60 -6.83 1.76
C VAL A 24 12.01 -7.53 0.54
N VAL A 25 10.77 -7.20 0.18
CA VAL A 25 10.13 -7.70 -1.04
C VAL A 25 10.16 -6.60 -2.10
N ALA A 26 11.03 -6.76 -3.09
CA ALA A 26 11.13 -5.83 -4.23
C ALA A 26 10.14 -6.25 -5.32
N VAL A 27 9.27 -5.32 -5.75
CA VAL A 27 8.26 -5.59 -6.78
C VAL A 27 8.42 -4.60 -7.93
N THR A 28 8.34 -5.12 -9.16
CA THR A 28 8.25 -4.32 -10.38
C THR A 28 6.86 -4.48 -10.97
N VAL A 29 6.22 -3.36 -11.34
CA VAL A 29 4.89 -3.34 -11.95
C VAL A 29 4.99 -2.73 -13.33
N THR A 30 4.47 -3.45 -14.36
CA THR A 30 4.43 -3.01 -15.75
C THR A 30 3.02 -3.13 -16.31
N ASP A 31 2.77 -2.46 -17.42
CA ASP A 31 1.61 -2.74 -18.27
C ASP A 31 1.85 -3.99 -19.16
N GLU A 32 0.85 -4.35 -19.99
CA GLU A 32 0.94 -5.48 -20.93
C GLU A 32 1.96 -5.26 -22.07
N ALA A 33 2.34 -3.99 -22.32
CA ALA A 33 3.40 -3.64 -23.27
C ALA A 33 4.79 -3.62 -22.62
N GLY A 34 4.91 -3.98 -21.34
CA GLY A 34 6.16 -3.97 -20.58
C GLY A 34 6.60 -2.57 -20.11
N GLN A 35 5.77 -1.55 -20.27
CA GLN A 35 6.09 -0.20 -19.79
C GLN A 35 5.94 -0.12 -18.27
N PRO A 36 6.84 0.59 -17.57
CA PRO A 36 6.72 0.80 -16.13
C PRO A 36 5.40 1.48 -15.78
N LEU A 37 4.75 1.03 -14.69
CA LEU A 37 3.57 1.67 -14.15
C LEU A 37 3.91 2.43 -12.86
N PRO A 38 4.14 3.75 -12.92
CA PRO A 38 4.24 4.60 -11.74
C PRO A 38 2.88 4.70 -11.05
N ASP A 39 2.89 5.04 -9.76
CA ASP A 39 1.69 5.20 -8.95
C ASP A 39 0.82 3.93 -8.81
N ALA A 40 1.32 2.75 -9.16
CA ALA A 40 0.67 1.50 -8.80
C ALA A 40 0.81 1.26 -7.28
N VAL A 41 -0.27 0.87 -6.63
CA VAL A 41 -0.29 0.52 -5.21
C VAL A 41 -0.13 -0.98 -5.07
N VAL A 42 1.02 -1.42 -4.57
CA VAL A 42 1.33 -2.83 -4.33
C VAL A 42 0.96 -3.21 -2.91
N MET A 43 0.29 -4.33 -2.75
CA MET A 43 -0.20 -4.87 -1.48
C MET A 43 0.21 -6.33 -1.34
N LEU A 44 0.75 -6.68 -0.16
CA LEU A 44 1.09 -8.05 0.18
C LEU A 44 0.19 -8.50 1.34
N GLU A 45 -0.78 -9.35 1.02
CA GLU A 45 -1.77 -9.87 1.98
C GLU A 45 -1.32 -11.22 2.49
N THR A 46 -1.13 -11.39 3.80
CA THR A 46 -0.81 -12.70 4.38
C THR A 46 -1.98 -13.67 4.23
N THR A 47 -1.64 -14.94 3.99
CA THR A 47 -2.62 -16.04 4.05
C THR A 47 -2.71 -16.67 5.44
N ALA A 48 -1.84 -16.29 6.37
CA ALA A 48 -1.84 -16.77 7.74
C ALA A 48 -3.04 -16.26 8.55
N THR A 49 -3.42 -17.03 9.56
CA THR A 49 -4.46 -16.70 10.53
C THR A 49 -3.88 -16.82 11.94
N PRO A 50 -4.02 -15.81 12.81
CA PRO A 50 -4.66 -14.51 12.56
C PRO A 50 -3.83 -13.59 11.63
N LYS A 51 -4.51 -12.69 10.93
CA LYS A 51 -3.82 -11.65 10.17
C LYS A 51 -3.12 -10.65 11.12
N PRO A 52 -1.98 -10.07 10.74
CA PRO A 52 -1.37 -9.02 11.51
C PRO A 52 -2.32 -7.80 11.62
N PRO A 53 -2.36 -7.14 12.78
CA PRO A 53 -3.22 -5.97 12.97
C PRO A 53 -2.76 -4.83 12.07
N VAL A 54 -3.70 -4.20 11.38
CA VAL A 54 -3.49 -2.97 10.63
C VAL A 54 -3.93 -1.80 11.49
N ARG A 55 -3.04 -0.84 11.67
CA ARG A 55 -3.34 0.39 12.43
C ARG A 55 -3.57 1.55 11.46
N PRO A 56 -4.52 2.46 11.78
CA PRO A 56 -4.63 3.70 11.04
C PRO A 56 -3.29 4.45 11.01
N MET A 57 -2.97 5.04 9.88
CA MET A 57 -1.84 5.96 9.78
C MET A 57 -2.15 7.27 10.52
N PRO A 58 -1.13 8.08 10.88
CA PRO A 58 -1.36 9.47 11.20
C PRO A 58 -2.13 10.17 10.09
N MET A 59 -2.77 11.31 10.40
CA MET A 59 -3.53 12.08 9.40
C MET A 59 -2.67 12.36 8.16
N VAL A 60 -3.22 12.03 7.00
CA VAL A 60 -2.61 12.21 5.69
C VAL A 60 -3.27 13.40 4.98
N GLU A 61 -2.52 14.10 4.14
CA GLU A 61 -3.05 15.21 3.37
C GLU A 61 -3.07 14.89 1.87
N VAL A 62 -4.18 15.24 1.22
CA VAL A 62 -4.32 15.33 -0.23
C VAL A 62 -4.61 16.79 -0.54
N SER A 63 -3.57 17.54 -0.84
CA SER A 63 -3.68 18.98 -1.06
C SER A 63 -4.26 19.31 -2.43
N GLN A 64 -4.79 20.51 -2.55
CA GLN A 64 -5.30 21.08 -3.79
C GLN A 64 -4.44 22.30 -4.14
N ALA A 65 -3.72 22.23 -5.26
CA ALA A 65 -2.89 23.29 -5.76
C ALA A 65 -2.83 23.24 -7.30
N ARG A 66 -2.81 24.39 -7.94
CA ARG A 66 -2.80 24.51 -9.41
C ARG A 66 -3.96 23.78 -10.09
N ARG A 67 -5.12 23.74 -9.43
CA ARG A 67 -6.33 23.02 -9.86
C ARG A 67 -6.10 21.53 -10.06
N GLN A 68 -5.31 20.93 -9.17
CA GLN A 68 -5.02 19.49 -9.12
C GLN A 68 -4.97 19.01 -7.67
N PHE A 69 -5.31 17.74 -7.47
CA PHE A 69 -5.02 17.04 -6.22
C PHE A 69 -3.56 16.60 -6.19
N GLN A 70 -2.90 16.73 -5.04
CA GLN A 70 -1.50 16.36 -4.84
C GLN A 70 -1.33 15.63 -3.51
N PRO A 71 -0.82 14.37 -3.52
CA PRO A 71 -0.47 13.59 -4.72
C PRO A 71 -1.72 13.08 -5.47
N ARG A 72 -1.53 12.63 -6.72
CA ARG A 72 -2.63 12.08 -7.55
C ARG A 72 -3.13 10.74 -7.01
N VAL A 73 -2.24 9.92 -6.45
CA VAL A 73 -2.57 8.65 -5.78
C VAL A 73 -2.02 8.69 -4.36
N THR A 74 -2.90 8.50 -3.40
CA THR A 74 -2.58 8.41 -1.97
C THR A 74 -2.93 7.01 -1.48
N VAL A 75 -2.01 6.34 -0.80
CA VAL A 75 -2.28 5.06 -0.15
C VAL A 75 -2.37 5.26 1.36
N VAL A 76 -3.40 4.69 1.97
CA VAL A 76 -3.64 4.76 3.42
C VAL A 76 -4.11 3.41 3.95
N THR A 77 -3.87 3.15 5.23
CA THR A 77 -4.48 1.99 5.91
C THR A 77 -5.91 2.30 6.35
N VAL A 78 -6.71 1.25 6.52
CA VAL A 78 -8.09 1.36 7.04
C VAL A 78 -8.14 2.17 8.34
N GLY A 79 -9.08 3.11 8.42
CA GLY A 79 -9.29 3.99 9.58
C GLY A 79 -8.46 5.27 9.54
N THR A 80 -7.63 5.50 8.53
CA THR A 80 -6.79 6.69 8.43
C THR A 80 -7.63 7.94 8.11
N PRO A 81 -7.46 9.03 8.87
CA PRO A 81 -8.04 10.32 8.55
C PRO A 81 -7.26 10.99 7.41
N VAL A 82 -7.96 11.51 6.41
CA VAL A 82 -7.40 12.26 5.28
C VAL A 82 -7.95 13.67 5.27
N ASN A 83 -7.06 14.64 5.25
CA ASN A 83 -7.39 16.05 5.13
C ASN A 83 -7.20 16.54 3.68
N PHE A 84 -7.96 17.55 3.27
CA PHE A 84 -7.98 18.07 1.90
C PHE A 84 -7.72 19.59 1.87
N PRO A 85 -6.52 20.08 2.28
CA PRO A 85 -6.23 21.52 2.26
C PRO A 85 -6.24 22.07 0.84
N ASN A 86 -6.85 23.25 0.69
CA ASN A 86 -6.92 24.00 -0.57
C ASN A 86 -5.96 25.20 -0.52
N PHE A 87 -4.88 25.12 -1.29
CA PHE A 87 -3.87 26.17 -1.42
C PHE A 87 -4.06 27.04 -2.67
N ASP A 88 -5.08 26.78 -3.48
CA ASP A 88 -5.44 27.65 -4.61
C ASP A 88 -6.15 28.91 -4.14
N THR A 89 -6.11 29.95 -4.97
CA THR A 89 -6.86 31.21 -4.76
C THR A 89 -8.35 31.07 -5.04
N VAL A 90 -8.77 29.95 -5.65
CA VAL A 90 -10.18 29.63 -5.93
C VAL A 90 -10.68 28.57 -4.96
N ARG A 91 -11.97 28.61 -4.67
CA ARG A 91 -12.61 27.57 -3.86
C ARG A 91 -12.74 26.28 -4.67
N HIS A 92 -12.59 25.14 -4.00
CA HIS A 92 -12.81 23.83 -4.58
C HIS A 92 -13.93 23.09 -3.86
N HIS A 93 -14.49 22.12 -4.56
CA HIS A 93 -15.47 21.18 -4.04
C HIS A 93 -14.87 19.78 -4.18
N VAL A 94 -14.59 19.10 -3.08
CA VAL A 94 -14.04 17.74 -3.07
C VAL A 94 -15.14 16.74 -2.78
N TYR A 95 -15.27 15.72 -3.63
CA TYR A 95 -16.25 14.67 -3.41
C TYR A 95 -15.72 13.30 -3.80
N SER A 96 -16.36 12.27 -3.25
CA SER A 96 -16.27 10.89 -3.71
C SER A 96 -17.64 10.24 -3.62
N PHE A 97 -18.00 9.49 -4.65
CA PHE A 97 -19.18 8.61 -4.68
C PHE A 97 -18.79 7.14 -4.75
N SER A 98 -17.53 6.82 -4.44
CA SER A 98 -17.03 5.45 -4.46
C SER A 98 -17.67 4.62 -3.33
N PRO A 99 -17.95 3.31 -3.58
CA PRO A 99 -18.64 2.46 -2.59
C PRO A 99 -17.94 2.35 -1.24
N ILE A 100 -16.61 2.52 -1.22
CA ILE A 100 -15.83 2.46 0.01
C ILE A 100 -15.95 3.75 0.85
N LYS A 101 -16.21 4.90 0.21
CA LYS A 101 -16.37 6.19 0.89
C LYS A 101 -17.13 7.18 0.04
N THR A 102 -18.32 7.55 0.51
CA THR A 102 -19.12 8.64 -0.06
C THR A 102 -19.02 9.85 0.85
N PHE A 103 -18.60 11.00 0.30
CA PHE A 103 -18.55 12.28 1.02
C PHE A 103 -18.55 13.46 0.05
N GLU A 104 -18.83 14.64 0.61
CA GLU A 104 -18.84 15.89 -0.14
C GLU A 104 -18.39 17.05 0.77
N LEU A 105 -17.33 17.75 0.34
CA LEU A 105 -16.83 18.98 0.96
C LEU A 105 -17.16 20.15 0.03
N LYS A 106 -18.24 20.88 0.35
CA LYS A 106 -18.80 21.92 -0.53
C LYS A 106 -17.95 23.19 -0.51
N LEU A 107 -17.58 23.67 -1.69
CA LEU A 107 -16.92 24.96 -2.02
C LEU A 107 -16.22 25.66 -0.84
N TYR A 108 -15.00 25.26 -0.55
CA TYR A 108 -14.18 25.84 0.50
C TYR A 108 -12.84 26.37 0.00
N ALA A 109 -12.19 27.21 0.79
CA ALA A 109 -10.81 27.64 0.69
C ALA A 109 -10.09 27.30 2.00
N GLY A 110 -8.78 27.11 1.97
CA GLY A 110 -7.99 26.75 3.14
C GLY A 110 -8.19 25.30 3.58
N VAL A 111 -8.23 25.06 4.89
CA VAL A 111 -8.29 23.72 5.47
C VAL A 111 -9.71 23.41 5.93
N PRO A 112 -10.28 22.25 5.55
CA PRO A 112 -11.57 21.80 6.07
C PRO A 112 -11.55 21.61 7.58
N ALA A 113 -12.69 21.85 8.24
CA ALA A 113 -12.81 21.75 9.69
C ALA A 113 -12.62 20.32 10.23
N GLN A 114 -12.93 19.31 9.41
CA GLN A 114 -12.85 17.90 9.79
C GLN A 114 -12.21 17.08 8.67
N PRO A 115 -11.29 16.15 8.99
CA PRO A 115 -10.79 15.19 8.04
C PRO A 115 -11.85 14.14 7.68
N VAL A 116 -11.68 13.48 6.54
CA VAL A 116 -12.50 12.34 6.13
C VAL A 116 -11.79 11.05 6.54
N VAL A 117 -12.45 10.21 7.35
CA VAL A 117 -11.90 8.90 7.76
C VAL A 117 -12.24 7.87 6.72
N PHE A 118 -11.24 7.15 6.20
CA PHE A 118 -11.39 6.06 5.24
C PHE A 118 -11.40 4.69 5.96
N ASP A 119 -12.57 4.17 6.22
CA ASP A 119 -12.85 3.03 7.11
C ASP A 119 -13.10 1.69 6.40
N LYS A 120 -13.05 1.66 5.06
CA LYS A 120 -13.24 0.44 4.26
C LYS A 120 -12.13 0.30 3.23
N PRO A 121 -11.58 -0.92 3.00
CA PRO A 121 -10.56 -1.15 1.99
C PRO A 121 -11.13 -1.00 0.57
N GLY A 122 -10.26 -0.60 -0.37
CA GLY A 122 -10.58 -0.39 -1.78
C GLY A 122 -10.05 0.94 -2.30
N ALA A 123 -10.53 1.39 -3.46
CA ALA A 123 -10.15 2.65 -4.06
C ALA A 123 -11.33 3.64 -4.10
N ALA A 124 -11.10 4.84 -3.58
CA ALA A 124 -12.01 5.96 -3.70
C ALA A 124 -11.49 6.94 -4.75
N VAL A 125 -12.34 7.26 -5.73
CA VAL A 125 -12.07 8.32 -6.70
C VAL A 125 -12.49 9.66 -6.09
N LEU A 126 -11.60 10.63 -6.12
CA LEU A 126 -11.88 12.01 -5.75
C LEU A 126 -12.14 12.83 -7.00
N GLY A 127 -13.12 13.70 -6.93
CA GLY A 127 -13.45 14.65 -7.98
C GLY A 127 -13.65 16.06 -7.45
N CYS A 128 -13.60 17.03 -8.38
CA CYS A 128 -13.99 18.41 -8.13
C CYS A 128 -15.04 18.80 -9.19
N ASN A 129 -16.22 19.28 -8.77
CA ASN A 129 -17.32 19.57 -9.70
C ASN A 129 -17.18 20.89 -10.46
N ILE A 130 -16.14 21.69 -10.18
CA ILE A 130 -15.88 22.94 -10.89
C ILE A 130 -14.64 22.88 -11.81
N HIS A 131 -13.92 21.75 -11.81
CA HIS A 131 -12.77 21.52 -12.68
C HIS A 131 -12.75 20.05 -13.14
N ASP A 132 -13.27 19.77 -14.33
CA ASP A 132 -13.51 18.41 -14.87
C ASP A 132 -12.29 17.50 -14.89
N ARG A 133 -11.06 18.05 -14.95
CA ARG A 133 -9.82 17.28 -14.98
C ARG A 133 -9.18 17.09 -13.59
N MET A 134 -9.81 17.58 -12.55
CA MET A 134 -9.30 17.49 -11.19
C MET A 134 -9.75 16.18 -10.55
N ALA A 135 -8.97 15.11 -10.75
CA ALA A 135 -9.23 13.80 -10.21
C ALA A 135 -8.00 13.23 -9.48
N ALA A 136 -8.26 12.45 -8.42
CA ALA A 136 -7.26 11.72 -7.67
C ALA A 136 -7.86 10.45 -7.06
N TRP A 137 -7.03 9.63 -6.44
CA TRP A 137 -7.44 8.38 -5.82
C TRP A 137 -6.89 8.26 -4.40
N VAL A 138 -7.73 7.79 -3.49
CA VAL A 138 -7.32 7.30 -2.17
C VAL A 138 -7.49 5.79 -2.18
N VAL A 139 -6.37 5.07 -2.13
CA VAL A 139 -6.35 3.61 -2.06
C VAL A 139 -6.20 3.19 -0.61
N VAL A 140 -7.23 2.54 -0.09
CA VAL A 140 -7.31 2.10 1.30
C VAL A 140 -6.96 0.62 1.39
N VAL A 141 -5.95 0.29 2.17
CA VAL A 141 -5.42 -1.08 2.29
C VAL A 141 -5.63 -1.64 3.70
N ASP A 142 -5.83 -2.95 3.79
CA ASP A 142 -5.98 -3.71 5.04
C ASP A 142 -4.78 -4.62 5.34
N THR A 143 -3.62 -4.22 4.88
CA THR A 143 -2.34 -4.89 5.13
C THR A 143 -1.27 -3.88 5.55
N PRO A 144 -0.36 -4.23 6.47
CA PRO A 144 0.76 -3.36 6.81
C PRO A 144 1.85 -3.33 5.72
N TYR A 145 1.84 -4.30 4.78
CA TYR A 145 2.83 -4.44 3.72
C TYR A 145 2.29 -3.88 2.43
N HIS A 146 2.45 -2.58 2.24
CA HIS A 146 1.99 -1.88 1.05
C HIS A 146 2.91 -0.69 0.75
N ALA A 147 3.02 -0.35 -0.51
CA ALA A 147 3.68 0.88 -0.95
C ALA A 147 3.29 1.21 -2.41
N ARG A 148 3.63 2.42 -2.84
CA ARG A 148 3.36 2.94 -4.17
C ARG A 148 4.62 2.85 -5.03
N THR A 149 4.50 2.43 -6.29
CA THR A 149 5.62 2.37 -7.23
C THR A 149 6.15 3.75 -7.60
N ASP A 150 7.45 3.82 -7.84
CA ASP A 150 8.16 4.99 -8.35
C ASP A 150 7.95 5.16 -9.86
N ALA A 151 8.62 6.16 -10.46
CA ALA A 151 8.57 6.44 -11.89
C ALA A 151 9.07 5.29 -12.79
N ARG A 152 9.77 4.30 -12.21
CA ARG A 152 10.26 3.10 -12.91
C ARG A 152 9.34 1.89 -12.69
N GLY A 153 8.18 2.09 -12.06
CA GLY A 153 7.29 1.00 -11.68
C GLY A 153 7.85 0.11 -10.57
N GLN A 154 8.81 0.57 -9.78
CA GLN A 154 9.49 -0.19 -8.74
C GLN A 154 9.04 0.22 -7.35
N VAL A 155 8.98 -0.76 -6.45
CA VAL A 155 8.64 -0.57 -5.04
C VAL A 155 9.34 -1.61 -4.16
N GLN A 156 9.62 -1.26 -2.93
CA GLN A 156 10.10 -2.15 -1.89
C GLN A 156 9.12 -2.19 -0.74
N LEU A 157 8.82 -3.38 -0.26
CA LEU A 157 8.01 -3.64 0.93
C LEU A 157 8.95 -4.17 2.01
N ASP A 158 9.20 -3.34 3.02
CA ASP A 158 10.13 -3.66 4.09
C ASP A 158 9.45 -4.43 5.23
N GLY A 159 10.26 -5.14 6.00
CA GLY A 159 9.80 -5.75 7.23
C GLY A 159 8.83 -6.92 7.05
N VAL A 160 8.86 -7.59 5.90
CA VAL A 160 7.95 -8.71 5.59
C VAL A 160 8.46 -9.99 6.26
N PRO A 161 7.71 -10.60 7.20
CA PRO A 161 8.08 -11.89 7.77
C PRO A 161 8.08 -13.01 6.73
N PRO A 162 8.88 -14.06 6.92
CA PRO A 162 8.73 -15.28 6.13
C PRO A 162 7.31 -15.84 6.22
N GLY A 163 6.75 -16.28 5.08
CA GLY A 163 5.39 -16.80 5.03
C GLY A 163 4.79 -16.81 3.64
N SER A 164 3.54 -17.24 3.55
CA SER A 164 2.77 -17.29 2.31
C SER A 164 1.87 -16.05 2.20
N TYR A 165 1.89 -15.44 1.05
CA TYR A 165 1.20 -14.18 0.77
C TYR A 165 0.46 -14.23 -0.56
N ARG A 166 -0.49 -13.31 -0.71
CA ARG A 166 -1.10 -12.92 -1.98
C ARG A 166 -0.60 -11.53 -2.34
N LEU A 167 0.12 -11.43 -3.45
CA LEU A 167 0.61 -10.18 -4.00
C LEU A 167 -0.44 -9.61 -4.96
N ARG A 168 -0.82 -8.36 -4.74
CA ARG A 168 -1.76 -7.61 -5.57
C ARG A 168 -1.18 -6.24 -5.91
N ALA A 169 -1.63 -5.68 -7.02
CA ALA A 169 -1.44 -4.28 -7.32
C ALA A 169 -2.75 -3.66 -7.82
N TRP A 170 -2.95 -2.41 -7.45
CA TRP A 170 -3.99 -1.54 -7.97
C TRP A 170 -3.34 -0.41 -8.79
N HIS A 171 -3.96 -0.02 -9.90
CA HIS A 171 -3.56 1.14 -10.67
C HIS A 171 -4.78 1.81 -11.29
N ALA A 172 -4.81 3.15 -11.33
CA ALA A 172 -5.96 3.92 -11.81
C ALA A 172 -6.27 3.68 -13.30
N GLY A 173 -5.30 3.25 -14.09
CA GLY A 173 -5.47 2.90 -15.51
C GLY A 173 -6.03 1.49 -15.75
N VAL A 174 -6.22 0.67 -14.71
CA VAL A 174 -6.86 -0.64 -14.87
C VAL A 174 -8.38 -0.44 -14.96
N PRO A 175 -9.04 -0.85 -16.06
CA PRO A 175 -10.48 -0.72 -16.18
C PRO A 175 -11.22 -1.53 -15.10
N ALA A 176 -12.34 -1.00 -14.62
CA ALA A 176 -13.17 -1.67 -13.63
C ALA A 176 -13.57 -3.08 -14.07
N GLY A 177 -13.42 -4.07 -13.19
CA GLY A 177 -13.69 -5.48 -13.48
C GLY A 177 -12.60 -6.18 -14.31
N LYS A 178 -11.45 -5.51 -14.53
CA LYS A 178 -10.27 -6.09 -15.19
C LYS A 178 -9.09 -6.24 -14.23
N GLU A 179 -9.32 -6.10 -12.95
CA GLU A 179 -8.29 -6.28 -11.93
C GLU A 179 -7.72 -7.69 -11.98
N PRO A 180 -6.39 -7.87 -12.10
CA PRO A 180 -5.79 -9.20 -12.15
C PRO A 180 -6.02 -9.97 -10.84
N ALA A 181 -6.11 -11.28 -10.95
CA ALA A 181 -6.13 -12.14 -9.77
C ALA A 181 -4.84 -11.97 -8.94
N PRO A 182 -4.93 -12.08 -7.61
CA PRO A 182 -3.74 -12.07 -6.75
C PRO A 182 -2.76 -13.17 -7.11
N VAL A 183 -1.46 -12.86 -7.12
CA VAL A 183 -0.38 -13.82 -7.35
C VAL A 183 0.09 -14.39 -6.01
N ALA A 184 0.21 -15.70 -5.91
CA ALA A 184 0.78 -16.35 -4.73
C ALA A 184 2.29 -16.04 -4.65
N LEU A 185 2.75 -15.59 -3.49
CA LEU A 185 4.16 -15.32 -3.20
C LEU A 185 4.55 -15.97 -1.89
N ASN A 186 5.59 -16.80 -1.91
CA ASN A 186 6.19 -17.35 -0.70
C ASN A 186 7.47 -16.55 -0.39
N VAL A 187 7.47 -15.87 0.75
CA VAL A 187 8.62 -15.11 1.26
C VAL A 187 9.40 -16.04 2.18
N ALA A 188 10.61 -16.42 1.78
CA ALA A 188 11.55 -17.19 2.59
C ALA A 188 12.37 -16.25 3.50
N VAL A 189 13.33 -16.82 4.23
CA VAL A 189 14.34 -16.02 4.94
C VAL A 189 15.25 -15.34 3.90
N GLY A 190 15.31 -14.01 3.94
CA GLY A 190 16.05 -13.18 2.99
C GLY A 190 15.13 -12.44 2.01
N ASP A 191 15.74 -11.59 1.19
CA ASP A 191 15.01 -10.71 0.28
C ASP A 191 14.32 -11.49 -0.85
N ALA A 192 13.15 -11.03 -1.26
CA ALA A 192 12.38 -11.62 -2.35
C ALA A 192 12.15 -10.60 -3.49
N ARG A 193 11.90 -11.11 -4.69
CA ARG A 193 11.57 -10.29 -5.86
C ARG A 193 10.34 -10.85 -6.55
N ALA A 194 9.50 -9.96 -7.05
CA ALA A 194 8.32 -10.30 -7.82
C ALA A 194 8.08 -9.30 -8.95
N GLN A 195 7.33 -9.72 -9.95
CA GLN A 195 6.87 -8.87 -11.04
C GLN A 195 5.36 -9.03 -11.21
N LEU A 196 4.67 -7.92 -11.46
CA LEU A 196 3.26 -7.90 -11.79
C LEU A 196 3.06 -7.18 -13.11
N THR A 197 2.19 -7.73 -13.95
CA THR A 197 1.72 -7.08 -15.17
C THR A 197 0.24 -6.75 -15.01
N LEU A 198 -0.13 -5.48 -15.27
CA LEU A 198 -1.51 -5.00 -15.16
C LEU A 198 -2.04 -4.63 -16.55
N PRO A 199 -3.32 -4.90 -16.85
CA PRO A 199 -3.99 -4.45 -18.08
C PRO A 199 -4.35 -2.95 -17.98
N ALA A 200 -3.34 -2.13 -17.67
CA ALA A 200 -3.53 -0.70 -17.47
C ALA A 200 -3.44 0.04 -18.80
N VAL A 201 -4.32 1.03 -18.98
CA VAL A 201 -4.27 2.00 -20.07
C VAL A 201 -3.66 3.31 -19.58
N PRO A 202 -3.02 4.12 -20.46
CA PRO A 202 -2.53 5.47 -20.11
C PRO A 202 -3.65 6.34 -19.51
N LEU A 203 -3.29 7.17 -18.51
CA LEU A 203 -4.20 8.08 -17.81
C LEU A 203 -4.10 9.51 -18.33
#